data_d1d30eea22a7a295b88ec981b98e8cf9
#
_entry.id   d1d30eea22a7a295b88ec981b98e8cf9
#
_cell.length_a   1.000
_cell.length_b   1.000
_cell.length_c   1.000
_cell.angle_alpha   90.00
_cell.angle_beta   90.00
_cell.angle_gamma   90.00
#
_symmetry.space_group_name_H-M   'P 1'
#
loop_
_entity.id
_entity.type
_entity.pdbx_description
1 polymer ?
#
loop_
_entity_poly.entity_id
_entity_poly.type
_entity_poly.pdbx_seq_one_letter_code
_entity_poly.pdbx_strand_id
1 'polypeptide(L)'
;MKINLGKSWVGVCLIALFLMTISFIFGASITKTIDFDPIEQSKINVSNLLAYPEAAEFRNMGYFYNKKTSNGGVLGYICGEVFTFNKEHLPDGFKRFIVKVYTPPEGLTLLSFPIIEGGEDALLSERIDSIWMMSCHNQ
;
A
#
# COMPACT_ATOMS: atom_id res chain seq x y z
N MET A 1 21.62 -29.41 54.90
CA MET A 1 20.52 -29.04 54.03
C MET A 1 20.84 -29.56 52.61
N LYS A 2 20.32 -30.71 52.22
CA LYS A 2 20.53 -31.28 50.88
C LYS A 2 19.56 -30.63 49.93
N ILE A 3 20.05 -29.71 49.15
CA ILE A 3 19.28 -29.08 48.09
C ILE A 3 19.08 -30.13 47.00
N ASN A 4 17.82 -30.55 46.77
CA ASN A 4 17.43 -31.49 45.74
C ASN A 4 17.52 -30.85 44.36
N LEU A 5 18.76 -30.73 43.86
CA LEU A 5 19.07 -30.04 42.58
C LEU A 5 18.37 -30.70 41.36
N GLY A 6 18.10 -32.02 41.44
CA GLY A 6 17.51 -32.72 40.29
C GLY A 6 16.05 -32.37 39.99
N LYS A 7 15.23 -32.07 41.00
CA LYS A 7 13.81 -31.70 40.83
C LYS A 7 13.64 -30.28 40.36
N SER A 8 14.56 -29.38 40.73
CA SER A 8 14.54 -27.97 40.32
C SER A 8 14.94 -27.80 38.84
N TRP A 9 15.86 -28.63 38.36
CA TRP A 9 16.34 -28.52 36.97
C TRP A 9 15.30 -28.99 35.95
N VAL A 10 14.55 -30.06 36.28
CA VAL A 10 13.44 -30.52 35.46
C VAL A 10 12.34 -29.46 35.36
N GLY A 11 12.03 -28.74 36.44
CA GLY A 11 11.09 -27.63 36.42
C GLY A 11 11.52 -26.46 35.53
N VAL A 12 12.81 -26.09 35.59
CA VAL A 12 13.37 -25.04 34.74
C VAL A 12 13.34 -25.42 33.27
N CYS A 13 13.67 -26.68 32.94
CA CYS A 13 13.59 -27.16 31.55
C CYS A 13 12.16 -27.19 31.02
N LEU A 14 11.17 -27.56 31.83
CA LEU A 14 9.76 -27.54 31.42
C LEU A 14 9.24 -26.12 31.18
N ILE A 15 9.62 -25.16 32.03
CA ILE A 15 9.26 -23.74 31.84
C ILE A 15 9.90 -23.20 30.59
N ALA A 16 11.18 -23.50 30.32
CA ALA A 16 11.86 -23.05 29.11
C ALA A 16 11.23 -23.60 27.82
N LEU A 17 10.86 -24.89 27.82
CA LEU A 17 10.13 -25.52 26.72
C LEU A 17 8.75 -24.89 26.50
N PHE A 18 8.03 -24.57 27.59
CA PHE A 18 6.73 -23.92 27.51
C PHE A 18 6.83 -22.50 26.95
N LEU A 19 7.84 -21.72 27.35
CA LEU A 19 8.09 -20.39 26.79
C LEU A 19 8.50 -20.44 25.32
N MET A 20 9.31 -21.42 24.90
CA MET A 20 9.66 -21.62 23.49
C MET A 20 8.43 -21.96 22.62
N THR A 21 7.52 -22.82 23.11
CA THR A 21 6.29 -23.17 22.36
C THR A 21 5.36 -21.97 22.21
N ILE A 22 5.22 -21.16 23.27
CA ILE A 22 4.42 -19.92 23.20
C ILE A 22 5.03 -18.94 22.19
N SER A 23 6.34 -18.73 22.22
CA SER A 23 7.04 -17.85 21.26
C SER A 23 6.87 -18.31 19.82
N PHE A 24 6.86 -19.63 19.59
CA PHE A 24 6.67 -20.19 18.24
C PHE A 24 5.23 -19.98 17.73
N ILE A 25 4.23 -20.14 18.60
CA ILE A 25 2.82 -19.92 18.27
C ILE A 25 2.56 -18.44 17.98
N PHE A 26 3.11 -17.53 18.78
CA PHE A 26 3.01 -16.08 18.53
C PHE A 26 3.75 -15.69 17.26
N GLY A 27 4.94 -16.21 17.00
CA GLY A 27 5.70 -15.95 15.78
C GLY A 27 4.98 -16.41 14.51
N ALA A 28 4.36 -17.58 14.52
CA ALA A 28 3.61 -18.09 13.38
C ALA A 28 2.30 -17.34 13.11
N SER A 29 1.71 -16.72 14.13
CA SER A 29 0.48 -15.93 13.97
C SER A 29 0.70 -14.55 13.33
N ILE A 30 1.93 -14.03 13.34
CA ILE A 30 2.28 -12.72 12.78
C ILE A 30 2.60 -12.79 11.28
N THR A 31 2.83 -13.97 10.73
CA THR A 31 3.02 -14.18 9.29
C THR A 31 1.70 -14.24 8.51
N LYS A 32 0.69 -13.44 8.90
CA LYS A 32 -0.35 -13.06 7.94
C LYS A 32 0.36 -12.29 6.85
N THR A 33 0.49 -12.91 5.69
CA THR A 33 0.77 -12.18 4.44
C THR A 33 -0.18 -10.99 4.43
N ILE A 34 0.38 -9.80 4.59
CA ILE A 34 -0.38 -8.57 4.35
C ILE A 34 -0.69 -8.68 2.86
N ASP A 35 -1.94 -9.01 2.53
CA ASP A 35 -2.41 -8.99 1.15
C ASP A 35 -2.17 -7.56 0.66
N PHE A 36 -1.16 -7.41 -0.20
CA PHE A 36 -0.83 -6.14 -0.80
C PHE A 36 -1.94 -5.78 -1.79
N ASP A 37 -2.87 -4.93 -1.35
CA ASP A 37 -3.86 -4.33 -2.25
C ASP A 37 -3.28 -3.03 -2.83
N PRO A 38 -2.93 -3.03 -4.12
CA PRO A 38 -2.37 -1.84 -4.75
C PRO A 38 -3.35 -0.66 -4.79
N ILE A 39 -4.67 -0.91 -4.76
CA ILE A 39 -5.69 0.14 -4.72
C ILE A 39 -5.67 0.84 -3.36
N GLU A 40 -5.71 0.08 -2.26
CA GLU A 40 -5.64 0.64 -0.91
C GLU A 40 -4.31 1.37 -0.66
N GLN A 41 -3.20 0.81 -1.12
CA GLN A 41 -1.91 1.47 -1.01
C GLN A 41 -1.85 2.76 -1.82
N SER A 42 -2.51 2.81 -2.98
CA SER A 42 -2.61 4.03 -3.80
C SER A 42 -3.42 5.12 -3.10
N LYS A 43 -4.51 4.78 -2.41
CA LYS A 43 -5.27 5.74 -1.59
C LYS A 43 -4.39 6.37 -0.52
N ILE A 44 -3.62 5.55 0.22
CA ILE A 44 -2.71 6.03 1.25
C ILE A 44 -1.67 6.98 0.65
N ASN A 45 -1.06 6.61 -0.48
CA ASN A 45 -0.04 7.41 -1.15
C ASN A 45 -0.60 8.74 -1.66
N VAL A 46 -1.82 8.74 -2.21
CA VAL A 46 -2.51 9.94 -2.67
C VAL A 46 -2.89 10.84 -1.49
N SER A 47 -3.49 10.28 -0.43
CA SER A 47 -3.87 11.04 0.77
C SER A 47 -2.69 11.76 1.39
N ASN A 48 -1.52 11.12 1.47
CA ASN A 48 -0.31 11.71 2.04
C ASN A 48 0.21 12.94 1.29
N LEU A 49 -0.27 13.18 0.06
CA LEU A 49 0.08 14.36 -0.75
C LEU A 49 -0.91 15.51 -0.59
N LEU A 50 -2.05 15.28 0.06
CA LEU A 50 -3.09 16.28 0.26
C LEU A 50 -2.80 17.15 1.47
N ALA A 51 -3.35 18.37 1.46
CA ALA A 51 -3.25 19.27 2.60
C ALA A 51 -3.94 18.71 3.85
N TYR A 52 -5.00 17.92 3.66
CA TYR A 52 -5.78 17.26 4.73
C TYR A 52 -6.00 15.79 4.38
N PRO A 53 -5.05 14.91 4.68
CA PRO A 53 -5.10 13.49 4.34
C PRO A 53 -6.31 12.75 4.92
N GLU A 54 -6.73 13.13 6.12
CA GLU A 54 -7.85 12.51 6.86
C GLU A 54 -9.23 12.86 6.29
N ALA A 55 -9.31 13.93 5.49
CA ALA A 55 -10.53 14.35 4.82
C ALA A 55 -10.65 13.87 3.37
N ALA A 56 -9.72 13.02 2.93
CA ALA A 56 -9.71 12.51 1.56
C ALA A 56 -10.86 11.52 1.31
N GLU A 57 -11.74 11.83 0.37
CA GLU A 57 -12.79 10.94 -0.09
C GLU A 57 -12.49 10.47 -1.52
N PHE A 58 -12.52 9.16 -1.75
CA PHE A 58 -12.19 8.55 -3.04
C PHE A 58 -13.43 8.04 -3.74
N ARG A 59 -13.48 8.21 -5.09
CA ARG A 59 -14.53 7.65 -5.94
C ARG A 59 -13.99 7.22 -7.30
N ASN A 60 -14.78 6.42 -8.03
CA ASN A 60 -14.48 5.99 -9.41
C ASN A 60 -13.09 5.36 -9.55
N MET A 61 -12.64 4.62 -8.53
CA MET A 61 -11.36 3.96 -8.56
C MET A 61 -11.37 2.69 -9.40
N GLY A 62 -10.33 2.50 -10.18
CA GLY A 62 -10.14 1.29 -10.97
C GLY A 62 -8.69 0.98 -11.24
N TYR A 63 -8.39 -0.32 -11.41
CA TYR A 63 -7.11 -0.79 -11.92
C TYR A 63 -7.25 -1.06 -13.42
N PHE A 64 -6.41 -0.43 -14.22
CA PHE A 64 -6.38 -0.53 -15.67
C PHE A 64 -5.10 -1.23 -16.11
N TYR A 65 -5.25 -2.42 -16.66
CA TYR A 65 -4.15 -3.16 -17.26
C TYR A 65 -3.66 -2.42 -18.51
N ASN A 66 -2.35 -2.30 -18.67
CA ASN A 66 -1.77 -1.69 -19.86
C ASN A 66 -1.09 -2.74 -20.74
N LYS A 67 0.04 -3.30 -20.29
CA LYS A 67 0.83 -4.26 -21.10
C LYS A 67 1.74 -5.14 -20.26
N LYS A 68 2.15 -6.27 -20.86
CA LYS A 68 3.31 -7.03 -20.40
C LYS A 68 4.59 -6.34 -20.87
N THR A 69 5.58 -6.32 -20.00
CA THR A 69 6.92 -5.82 -20.30
C THR A 69 7.79 -6.94 -20.90
N SER A 70 8.90 -6.59 -21.55
CA SER A 70 9.81 -7.56 -22.19
C SER A 70 10.41 -8.56 -21.21
N ASN A 71 10.53 -8.21 -19.92
CA ASN A 71 11.02 -9.08 -18.86
C ASN A 71 9.90 -9.89 -18.16
N GLY A 72 8.68 -9.92 -18.74
CA GLY A 72 7.55 -10.70 -18.21
C GLY A 72 6.74 -10.03 -17.10
N GLY A 73 7.12 -8.86 -16.65
CA GLY A 73 6.33 -8.08 -15.67
C GLY A 73 5.07 -7.49 -16.29
N VAL A 74 4.18 -7.00 -15.44
CA VAL A 74 2.91 -6.37 -15.82
C VAL A 74 2.95 -4.89 -15.45
N LEU A 75 2.57 -4.05 -16.41
CA LEU A 75 2.39 -2.63 -16.23
C LEU A 75 0.90 -2.31 -16.26
N GLY A 76 0.45 -1.55 -15.27
CA GLY A 76 -0.92 -1.05 -15.17
C GLY A 76 -0.99 0.33 -14.53
N TYR A 77 -2.19 0.83 -14.39
CA TYR A 77 -2.47 2.11 -13.76
C TYR A 77 -3.64 1.98 -12.80
N ILE A 78 -3.57 2.67 -11.68
CA ILE A 78 -4.70 2.90 -10.80
C ILE A 78 -5.12 4.34 -11.04
N CYS A 79 -6.36 4.51 -11.45
CA CYS A 79 -6.98 5.79 -11.73
C CYS A 79 -8.20 5.98 -10.84
N GLY A 80 -8.48 7.21 -10.48
CA GLY A 80 -9.63 7.55 -9.66
C GLY A 80 -9.72 9.05 -9.44
N GLU A 81 -10.68 9.43 -8.63
CA GLU A 81 -10.88 10.81 -8.21
C GLU A 81 -10.83 10.90 -6.68
N VAL A 82 -10.23 11.95 -6.17
CA VAL A 82 -10.15 12.26 -4.75
C VAL A 82 -10.71 13.64 -4.47
N PHE A 83 -11.58 13.75 -3.46
CA PHE A 83 -12.05 15.05 -2.98
C PHE A 83 -10.96 15.69 -2.14
N THR A 84 -10.69 16.96 -2.40
CA THR A 84 -9.60 17.70 -1.78
C THR A 84 -10.10 19.00 -1.13
N PHE A 85 -9.32 19.48 -0.17
CA PHE A 85 -9.45 20.81 0.41
C PHE A 85 -8.16 21.58 0.13
N ASN A 86 -8.28 22.87 -0.08
CA ASN A 86 -7.12 23.76 -0.20
C ASN A 86 -6.51 24.04 1.20
N LYS A 87 -5.37 24.74 1.23
CA LYS A 87 -4.66 25.09 2.47
C LYS A 87 -5.48 25.96 3.44
N GLU A 88 -6.56 26.57 2.97
CA GLU A 88 -7.47 27.42 3.74
C GLU A 88 -8.72 26.66 4.24
N HIS A 89 -8.70 25.31 4.18
CA HIS A 89 -9.83 24.45 4.53
C HIS A 89 -11.09 24.61 3.66
N LEU A 90 -10.96 25.22 2.51
CA LEU A 90 -12.08 25.36 1.58
C LEU A 90 -12.13 24.13 0.64
N PRO A 91 -13.34 23.63 0.30
CA PRO A 91 -13.50 22.54 -0.65
C PRO A 91 -12.89 22.93 -2.02
N ASP A 92 -11.99 22.09 -2.54
CA ASP A 92 -11.37 22.25 -3.85
C ASP A 92 -11.94 21.28 -4.90
N GLY A 93 -12.86 20.42 -4.46
CA GLY A 93 -13.58 19.49 -5.31
C GLY A 93 -12.85 18.19 -5.59
N PHE A 94 -13.39 17.40 -6.51
CA PHE A 94 -12.78 16.15 -6.95
C PHE A 94 -11.68 16.42 -7.97
N LYS A 95 -10.49 15.85 -7.71
CA LYS A 95 -9.33 15.88 -8.58
C LYS A 95 -9.03 14.48 -9.07
N ARG A 96 -8.72 14.32 -10.35
CA ARG A 96 -8.27 13.05 -10.90
C ARG A 96 -6.87 12.75 -10.42
N PHE A 97 -6.60 11.46 -10.20
CA PHE A 97 -5.23 11.01 -9.91
C PHE A 97 -4.90 9.74 -10.67
N ILE A 98 -3.62 9.54 -10.92
CA ILE A 98 -3.06 8.38 -11.63
C ILE A 98 -1.87 7.87 -10.83
N VAL A 99 -1.84 6.56 -10.56
CA VAL A 99 -0.70 5.85 -9.99
C VAL A 99 -0.31 4.73 -10.95
N LYS A 100 0.94 4.75 -11.40
CA LYS A 100 1.46 3.67 -12.23
C LYS A 100 1.83 2.49 -11.35
N VAL A 101 1.44 1.29 -11.78
CA VAL A 101 1.69 0.03 -11.08
C VAL A 101 2.59 -0.83 -11.94
N TYR A 102 3.66 -1.33 -11.37
CA TYR A 102 4.50 -2.33 -11.99
C TYR A 102 4.60 -3.57 -11.11
N THR A 103 4.14 -4.69 -11.63
CA THR A 103 4.25 -5.99 -10.99
C THR A 103 5.30 -6.81 -11.73
N PRO A 104 6.48 -7.04 -11.14
CA PRO A 104 7.51 -7.88 -11.73
C PRO A 104 7.05 -9.35 -11.76
N PRO A 105 7.68 -10.22 -12.58
CA PRO A 105 7.35 -11.65 -12.62
C PRO A 105 7.65 -12.34 -11.28
N GLU A 106 8.63 -11.82 -10.54
CA GLU A 106 8.98 -12.24 -9.18
C GLU A 106 9.24 -11.00 -8.33
N GLY A 107 8.80 -11.02 -7.07
CA GLY A 107 9.00 -9.93 -6.12
C GLY A 107 7.74 -9.09 -5.84
N LEU A 108 7.95 -7.91 -5.28
CA LEU A 108 6.87 -7.05 -4.81
C LEU A 108 6.37 -6.12 -5.92
N THR A 109 5.07 -5.86 -5.93
CA THR A 109 4.46 -4.83 -6.78
C THR A 109 4.94 -3.45 -6.35
N LEU A 110 5.31 -2.64 -7.33
CA LEU A 110 5.82 -1.29 -7.16
C LEU A 110 4.77 -0.28 -7.61
N LEU A 111 4.56 0.76 -6.82
CA LEU A 111 3.72 1.91 -7.15
C LEU A 111 4.60 3.12 -7.43
N SER A 112 4.26 3.88 -8.48
CA SER A 112 4.90 5.17 -8.72
C SER A 112 4.38 6.23 -7.74
N PHE A 113 5.05 7.36 -7.72
CA PHE A 113 4.52 8.56 -7.11
C PHE A 113 3.19 8.95 -7.80
N PRO A 114 2.13 9.31 -7.06
CA PRO A 114 0.85 9.71 -7.64
C PRO A 114 0.95 11.02 -8.44
N ILE A 115 0.26 11.09 -9.57
CA ILE A 115 0.02 12.32 -10.32
C ILE A 115 -1.39 12.78 -9.98
N ILE A 116 -1.55 13.97 -9.42
CA ILE A 116 -2.85 14.55 -9.03
C ILE A 116 -3.09 15.80 -9.87
N GLU A 117 -4.32 15.94 -10.39
CA GLU A 117 -4.75 17.12 -11.13
C GLU A 117 -4.66 18.39 -10.26
N GLY A 118 -4.01 19.44 -10.78
CA GLY A 118 -3.78 20.67 -10.01
C GLY A 118 -2.76 20.53 -8.88
N GLY A 119 -1.98 19.46 -8.84
CA GLY A 119 -0.90 19.26 -7.87
C GLY A 119 0.30 20.20 -8.09
N GLU A 120 1.27 20.15 -7.19
CA GLU A 120 2.44 21.08 -7.19
C GLU A 120 3.33 20.89 -8.44
N ASP A 121 3.32 19.72 -9.08
CA ASP A 121 4.02 19.49 -10.33
C ASP A 121 3.17 19.92 -11.53
N ALA A 122 3.32 21.19 -11.92
CA ALA A 122 2.56 21.80 -13.00
C ALA A 122 2.72 21.05 -14.34
N LEU A 123 3.91 20.52 -14.65
CA LEU A 123 4.15 19.83 -15.92
C LEU A 123 3.40 18.50 -15.99
N LEU A 124 3.29 17.76 -14.88
CA LEU A 124 2.54 16.52 -14.80
C LEU A 124 1.04 16.78 -14.76
N SER A 125 0.62 17.84 -14.07
CA SER A 125 -0.77 18.27 -13.98
C SER A 125 -1.35 18.68 -15.34
N GLU A 126 -0.61 19.41 -16.16
CA GLU A 126 -1.03 19.79 -17.52
C GLU A 126 -1.16 18.57 -18.46
N ARG A 127 -0.38 17.51 -18.20
CA ARG A 127 -0.40 16.30 -19.01
C ARG A 127 -1.40 15.24 -18.55
N ILE A 128 -2.11 15.48 -17.45
CA ILE A 128 -3.01 14.48 -16.86
C ILE A 128 -4.10 14.05 -17.84
N ASP A 129 -4.62 14.95 -18.66
CA ASP A 129 -5.65 14.64 -19.66
C ASP A 129 -5.15 13.58 -20.66
N SER A 130 -3.96 13.78 -21.22
CA SER A 130 -3.39 12.85 -22.18
C SER A 130 -3.07 11.49 -21.55
N ILE A 131 -2.52 11.49 -20.34
CA ILE A 131 -2.21 10.24 -19.62
C ILE A 131 -3.52 9.52 -19.22
N TRP A 132 -4.53 10.27 -18.77
CA TRP A 132 -5.83 9.74 -18.40
C TRP A 132 -6.50 9.01 -19.56
N MET A 133 -6.55 9.67 -20.71
CA MET A 133 -7.15 9.08 -21.93
C MET A 133 -6.43 7.82 -22.39
N MET A 134 -5.10 7.77 -22.27
CA MET A 134 -4.30 6.61 -22.67
C MET A 134 -4.28 5.47 -21.66
N SER A 135 -4.49 5.76 -20.38
CA SER A 135 -4.17 4.80 -19.30
C SER A 135 -5.37 4.41 -18.45
N CYS A 136 -6.43 5.24 -18.40
CA CYS A 136 -7.56 5.07 -17.49
C CYS A 136 -8.87 4.72 -18.22
N HIS A 137 -8.82 4.34 -19.50
CA HIS A 137 -9.95 3.79 -20.22
C HIS A 137 -9.71 2.31 -20.52
N ASN A 138 -10.74 1.50 -20.32
CA ASN A 138 -10.76 0.12 -20.83
C ASN A 138 -10.75 0.18 -22.36
N GLN A 139 -9.70 -0.36 -22.95
CA GLN A 139 -9.66 -0.68 -24.39
C GLN A 139 -10.42 -1.96 -24.64
#